data_7087aa99d8de8d54c2a99d5967d46454
#
_entry.id   7087aa99d8de8d54c2a99d5967d46454
#
_cell.length_a   1.000
_cell.length_b   1.000
_cell.length_c   1.000
_cell.angle_alpha   90.00
_cell.angle_beta   90.00
_cell.angle_gamma   90.00
#
_symmetry.space_group_name_H-M   'P 1'
#
loop_
_entity.id
_entity.type
_entity.pdbx_description
1 polymer ?
#
loop_
_entity_poly.entity_id
_entity_poly.type
_entity_poly.pdbx_seq_one_letter_code
_entity_poly.pdbx_strand_id
1 'polypeptide(L)'
;IYLLRSKYNIKVTYYKDLLIRYYEGLGNRKGYTFPLGRKDVLSALYAIEQDAKEMNRPLEFCFVTEEQKEILENTFAGRTESSSDAGDYDYIYGQPELSLLSGRTYHKKKNHVSKFKRTYEDYMFCEIGNGNLDDVMLIEDEWYYDRLQQDDTSAMKEYEAIREAVDNFEELSLSGGIIYANNVPVAMTIASYINDAAVDIHFEKAVGEYAVNGGFAAINQMYASTLKDVK
;
A
#
# COMPACT_ATOMS: atom_id res chain seq x y z
N ILE A 1 1.92 3.08 7.03
CA ILE A 1 1.47 4.23 7.84
C ILE A 1 2.44 5.38 7.70
N TYR A 2 3.73 5.17 7.97
CA TYR A 2 4.74 6.20 7.94
C TYR A 2 4.81 6.91 6.57
N LEU A 3 4.92 6.16 5.49
CA LEU A 3 5.05 6.68 4.13
C LEU A 3 3.86 7.53 3.68
N LEU A 4 2.65 7.19 4.09
CA LEU A 4 1.43 7.88 3.68
C LEU A 4 0.88 8.86 4.73
N ARG A 5 1.65 9.17 5.79
CA ARG A 5 1.17 10.04 6.88
C ARG A 5 0.81 11.44 6.41
N SER A 6 1.57 12.01 5.49
CA SER A 6 1.29 13.33 4.91
C SER A 6 0.06 13.31 4.01
N LYS A 7 -0.12 12.23 3.22
CA LYS A 7 -1.26 12.08 2.31
C LYS A 7 -2.59 12.06 3.07
N TYR A 8 -2.63 11.36 4.21
CA TYR A 8 -3.84 11.16 5.00
C TYR A 8 -3.89 11.98 6.28
N ASN A 9 -2.89 12.84 6.52
CA ASN A 9 -2.76 13.61 7.76
C ASN A 9 -2.97 12.73 9.01
N ILE A 10 -2.14 11.67 9.12
CA ILE A 10 -2.28 10.66 10.15
C ILE A 10 -1.66 11.18 11.45
N LYS A 11 -2.45 11.20 12.51
CA LYS A 11 -1.98 11.43 13.89
C LYS A 11 -1.88 10.12 14.63
N VAL A 12 -0.87 9.97 15.46
CA VAL A 12 -0.61 8.76 16.23
C VAL A 12 -0.40 9.09 17.69
N THR A 13 -0.87 8.21 18.56
CA THR A 13 -0.60 8.24 20.00
C THR A 13 -0.60 6.84 20.57
N TYR A 14 -0.15 6.71 21.81
CA TYR A 14 -0.19 5.46 22.56
C TYR A 14 -1.11 5.62 23.78
N TYR A 15 -1.91 4.59 24.03
CA TYR A 15 -2.68 4.43 25.23
C TYR A 15 -2.44 3.04 25.82
N LYS A 16 -1.78 2.97 26.98
CA LYS A 16 -1.44 1.70 27.66
C LYS A 16 -0.82 0.65 26.74
N ASP A 17 0.19 1.04 25.95
CA ASP A 17 0.88 0.23 24.96
C ASP A 17 0.04 -0.21 23.74
N LEU A 18 -1.13 0.39 23.54
CA LEU A 18 -1.92 0.27 22.32
C LEU A 18 -1.65 1.47 21.41
N LEU A 19 -1.31 1.23 20.17
CA LEU A 19 -1.15 2.28 19.16
C LEU A 19 -2.54 2.70 18.66
N ILE A 20 -2.85 3.99 18.78
CA ILE A 20 -4.06 4.61 18.26
C ILE A 20 -3.67 5.56 17.15
N ARG A 21 -4.38 5.49 16.03
CA ARG A 21 -4.21 6.36 14.88
C ARG A 21 -5.51 7.09 14.59
N TYR A 22 -5.39 8.34 14.19
CA TYR A 22 -6.51 9.15 13.70
C TYR A 22 -6.18 9.69 12.32
N TYR A 23 -7.06 9.42 11.38
CA TYR A 23 -6.99 9.92 10.02
C TYR A 23 -7.85 11.18 9.90
N GLU A 24 -7.26 12.31 9.54
CA GLU A 24 -8.04 13.51 9.20
C GLU A 24 -8.60 13.45 7.78
N GLY A 25 -8.09 12.54 7.00
CA GLY A 25 -8.67 11.94 5.82
C GLY A 25 -8.73 12.78 4.56
N LEU A 26 -8.93 12.04 3.47
CA LEU A 26 -9.44 12.54 2.19
C LEU A 26 -10.80 11.86 1.95
N GLY A 27 -11.85 12.63 1.77
CA GLY A 27 -13.20 12.08 1.56
C GLY A 27 -13.74 11.34 2.79
N ASN A 28 -14.24 10.13 2.59
CA ASN A 28 -14.89 9.31 3.63
C ASN A 28 -13.91 8.57 4.55
N ARG A 29 -12.59 8.72 4.34
CA ARG A 29 -11.55 8.04 5.11
C ARG A 29 -11.09 8.92 6.27
N LYS A 30 -11.98 9.16 7.21
CA LYS A 30 -11.74 9.98 8.39
C LYS A 30 -12.09 9.18 9.64
N GLY A 31 -11.36 9.39 10.73
CA GLY A 31 -11.66 8.75 11.99
C GLY A 31 -10.49 8.00 12.61
N TYR A 32 -10.76 7.32 13.71
CA TYR A 32 -9.80 6.46 14.39
C TYR A 32 -9.68 5.11 13.68
N THR A 33 -8.50 4.50 13.73
CA THR A 33 -8.42 3.06 13.46
C THR A 33 -8.63 2.29 14.73
N PHE A 34 -8.97 1.01 14.59
CA PHE A 34 -9.03 0.13 15.75
C PHE A 34 -7.67 0.08 16.47
N PRO A 35 -7.61 0.15 17.81
CA PRO A 35 -6.36 0.15 18.57
C PRO A 35 -5.52 -1.09 18.27
N LEU A 36 -4.23 -0.90 17.99
CA LEU A 36 -3.29 -1.98 17.69
C LEU A 36 -2.46 -2.34 18.91
N GLY A 37 -2.49 -3.61 19.28
CA GLY A 37 -1.73 -4.17 20.40
C GLY A 37 -2.44 -5.38 21.01
N ARG A 38 -1.86 -5.93 22.09
CA ARG A 38 -2.35 -7.18 22.69
C ARG A 38 -3.00 -6.98 24.07
N LYS A 39 -3.26 -5.74 24.48
CA LYS A 39 -3.79 -5.43 25.82
C LYS A 39 -5.26 -5.01 25.78
N ASP A 40 -5.75 -4.52 26.89
CA ASP A 40 -7.12 -4.09 27.14
C ASP A 40 -7.65 -3.08 26.11
N VAL A 41 -8.16 -3.62 25.01
CA VAL A 41 -8.72 -2.84 23.90
C VAL A 41 -9.95 -2.05 24.35
N LEU A 42 -10.78 -2.60 25.25
CA LEU A 42 -12.01 -1.94 25.69
C LEU A 42 -11.71 -0.61 26.38
N SER A 43 -10.70 -0.56 27.25
CA SER A 43 -10.33 0.70 27.89
C SER A 43 -9.82 1.74 26.89
N ALA A 44 -9.17 1.31 25.80
CA ALA A 44 -8.74 2.20 24.73
C ALA A 44 -9.93 2.73 23.91
N LEU A 45 -10.94 1.91 23.63
CA LEU A 45 -12.14 2.34 22.91
C LEU A 45 -12.91 3.41 23.71
N TYR A 46 -13.03 3.27 25.03
CA TYR A 46 -13.62 4.31 25.87
C TYR A 46 -12.76 5.58 25.95
N ALA A 47 -11.44 5.44 25.96
CA ALA A 47 -10.55 6.60 25.90
C ALA A 47 -10.68 7.35 24.56
N ILE A 48 -10.83 6.64 23.44
CA ILE A 48 -11.10 7.21 22.12
C ILE A 48 -12.46 7.93 22.11
N GLU A 49 -13.50 7.33 22.70
CA GLU A 49 -14.82 7.99 22.81
C GLU A 49 -14.71 9.31 23.59
N GLN A 50 -13.93 9.32 24.66
CA GLN A 50 -13.71 10.52 25.47
C GLN A 50 -12.93 11.58 24.67
N ASP A 51 -11.85 11.20 23.98
CA ASP A 51 -11.08 12.11 23.12
C ASP A 51 -11.96 12.72 22.02
N ALA A 52 -12.79 11.92 21.37
CA ALA A 52 -13.73 12.42 20.35
C ALA A 52 -14.69 13.49 20.93
N LYS A 53 -15.21 13.27 22.15
CA LYS A 53 -16.06 14.23 22.85
C LYS A 53 -15.31 15.51 23.19
N GLU A 54 -14.10 15.40 23.75
CA GLU A 54 -13.27 16.56 24.12
C GLU A 54 -12.86 17.40 22.91
N MET A 55 -12.59 16.73 21.78
CA MET A 55 -12.26 17.37 20.50
C MET A 55 -13.50 17.86 19.72
N ASN A 56 -14.71 17.66 20.27
CA ASN A 56 -15.99 18.01 19.65
C ASN A 56 -16.11 17.48 18.21
N ARG A 57 -15.79 16.21 18.02
CA ARG A 57 -15.84 15.52 16.71
C ARG A 57 -16.66 14.24 16.80
N PRO A 58 -17.23 13.75 15.67
CA PRO A 58 -17.89 12.46 15.64
C PRO A 58 -16.94 11.32 16.07
N LEU A 59 -17.49 10.31 16.75
CA LEU A 59 -16.78 9.07 17.01
C LEU A 59 -16.91 8.19 15.76
N GLU A 60 -15.88 8.21 14.92
CA GLU A 60 -15.81 7.45 13.69
C GLU A 60 -14.61 6.52 13.72
N PHE A 61 -14.81 5.28 13.30
CA PHE A 61 -13.74 4.31 13.08
C PHE A 61 -13.64 3.99 11.60
N CYS A 62 -12.42 3.90 11.07
CA CYS A 62 -12.16 3.57 9.68
C CYS A 62 -11.18 2.39 9.57
N PHE A 63 -11.21 1.69 8.44
CA PHE A 63 -10.36 0.52 8.16
C PHE A 63 -10.49 -0.57 9.23
N VAL A 64 -11.71 -0.89 9.59
CA VAL A 64 -12.03 -1.95 10.57
C VAL A 64 -12.32 -3.27 9.86
N THR A 65 -11.78 -4.37 10.40
CA THR A 65 -12.16 -5.73 9.96
C THR A 65 -13.54 -6.11 10.49
N GLU A 66 -14.16 -7.17 9.95
CA GLU A 66 -15.46 -7.65 10.47
C GLU A 66 -15.39 -8.03 11.95
N GLU A 67 -14.29 -8.65 12.42
CA GLU A 67 -14.09 -8.98 13.83
C GLU A 67 -14.00 -7.73 14.70
N GLN A 68 -13.29 -6.69 14.24
CA GLN A 68 -13.19 -5.42 14.93
C GLN A 68 -14.53 -4.69 14.98
N LYS A 69 -15.31 -4.77 13.91
CA LYS A 69 -16.67 -4.22 13.83
C LYS A 69 -17.58 -4.85 14.87
N GLU A 70 -17.57 -6.18 15.01
CA GLU A 70 -18.35 -6.88 16.04
C GLU A 70 -17.98 -6.40 17.46
N ILE A 71 -16.70 -6.16 17.73
CA ILE A 71 -16.26 -5.60 19.02
C ILE A 71 -16.81 -4.19 19.22
N LEU A 72 -16.76 -3.34 18.20
CA LEU A 72 -17.29 -1.99 18.25
C LEU A 72 -18.81 -1.97 18.46
N GLU A 73 -19.55 -2.80 17.74
CA GLU A 73 -21.00 -2.95 17.87
C GLU A 73 -21.42 -3.43 19.27
N ASN A 74 -20.66 -4.35 19.86
CA ASN A 74 -20.90 -4.81 21.23
C ASN A 74 -20.53 -3.74 22.26
N THR A 75 -19.42 -3.00 22.06
CA THR A 75 -18.95 -1.96 22.97
C THR A 75 -19.89 -0.75 22.98
N PHE A 76 -20.39 -0.37 21.81
CA PHE A 76 -21.24 0.82 21.61
C PHE A 76 -22.67 0.44 21.22
N ALA A 77 -23.21 -0.63 21.79
CA ALA A 77 -24.49 -1.23 21.40
C ALA A 77 -25.62 -0.21 21.19
N GLY A 78 -26.31 -0.33 20.04
CA GLY A 78 -27.41 0.54 19.65
C GLY A 78 -27.01 1.96 19.21
N ARG A 79 -25.71 2.24 19.07
CA ARG A 79 -25.19 3.56 18.66
C ARG A 79 -24.26 3.51 17.45
N THR A 80 -24.20 2.36 16.78
CA THR A 80 -23.27 2.13 15.65
C THR A 80 -24.02 2.03 14.32
N GLU A 81 -23.48 2.68 13.32
CA GLU A 81 -23.78 2.47 11.91
C GLU A 81 -22.51 2.08 11.19
N SER A 82 -22.57 1.17 10.26
CA SER A 82 -21.41 0.73 9.48
C SER A 82 -21.69 0.79 7.99
N SER A 83 -20.69 1.16 7.22
CA SER A 83 -20.69 1.12 5.75
C SER A 83 -19.40 0.49 5.26
N SER A 84 -19.41 -0.07 4.06
CA SER A 84 -18.21 -0.56 3.39
C SER A 84 -18.19 -0.05 1.95
N ASP A 85 -16.97 0.24 1.47
CA ASP A 85 -16.72 0.59 0.08
C ASP A 85 -15.73 -0.43 -0.50
N ALA A 86 -16.08 -1.03 -1.62
CA ALA A 86 -15.21 -1.98 -2.30
C ALA A 86 -13.87 -1.36 -2.74
N GLY A 87 -13.81 -0.04 -2.88
CA GLY A 87 -12.57 0.70 -3.16
C GLY A 87 -11.57 0.74 -1.99
N ASP A 88 -12.01 0.32 -0.78
CA ASP A 88 -11.18 0.26 0.42
C ASP A 88 -10.66 -1.15 0.72
N TYR A 89 -10.98 -2.14 -0.13
CA TYR A 89 -10.55 -3.51 0.07
C TYR A 89 -9.13 -3.74 -0.44
N ASP A 90 -8.33 -4.41 0.38
CA ASP A 90 -7.00 -4.85 -0.03
C ASP A 90 -7.12 -6.05 -0.99
N TYR A 91 -6.26 -6.06 -2.01
CA TYR A 91 -6.11 -7.20 -2.92
C TYR A 91 -5.10 -8.18 -2.35
N ILE A 92 -5.57 -9.32 -1.87
CA ILE A 92 -4.73 -10.37 -1.30
C ILE A 92 -4.48 -11.45 -2.36
N TYR A 93 -3.20 -11.78 -2.57
CA TYR A 93 -2.75 -12.80 -3.50
C TYR A 93 -1.91 -13.85 -2.77
N GLY A 94 -2.13 -15.13 -3.08
CA GLY A 94 -1.16 -16.16 -2.72
C GLY A 94 0.13 -15.98 -3.52
N GLN A 95 1.27 -15.97 -2.84
CA GLN A 95 2.56 -15.77 -3.49
C GLN A 95 2.85 -16.84 -4.56
N PRO A 96 2.65 -18.16 -4.31
CA PRO A 96 2.89 -19.18 -5.32
C PRO A 96 2.03 -18.99 -6.58
N GLU A 97 0.75 -18.66 -6.41
CA GLU A 97 -0.18 -18.44 -7.52
C GLU A 97 0.18 -17.19 -8.32
N LEU A 98 0.57 -16.10 -7.64
CA LEU A 98 0.95 -14.85 -8.28
C LEU A 98 2.28 -14.99 -9.03
N SER A 99 3.27 -15.65 -8.43
CA SER A 99 4.59 -15.87 -9.05
C SER A 99 4.51 -16.75 -10.30
N LEU A 100 3.69 -17.81 -10.27
CA LEU A 100 3.51 -18.75 -11.38
C LEU A 100 2.40 -18.35 -12.36
N LEU A 101 1.57 -17.37 -11.99
CA LEU A 101 0.34 -16.98 -12.70
C LEU A 101 -0.53 -18.21 -12.98
N SER A 102 -0.69 -19.06 -11.97
CA SER A 102 -1.39 -20.32 -12.06
C SER A 102 -2.90 -20.12 -11.83
N GLY A 103 -3.70 -20.96 -12.51
CA GLY A 103 -5.15 -20.92 -12.36
C GLY A 103 -5.87 -19.94 -13.27
N ARG A 104 -7.20 -20.12 -13.36
CA ARG A 104 -8.06 -19.38 -14.28
C ARG A 104 -8.15 -17.88 -13.97
N THR A 105 -8.05 -17.54 -12.70
CA THR A 105 -8.13 -16.15 -12.21
C THR A 105 -6.98 -15.29 -12.74
N TYR A 106 -5.81 -15.89 -12.97
CA TYR A 106 -4.60 -15.19 -13.43
C TYR A 106 -4.47 -15.10 -14.95
N HIS A 107 -5.42 -15.61 -15.72
CA HIS A 107 -5.32 -15.66 -17.19
C HIS A 107 -5.07 -14.31 -17.84
N LYS A 108 -5.76 -13.25 -17.39
CA LYS A 108 -5.55 -11.89 -17.88
C LYS A 108 -4.15 -11.38 -17.52
N LYS A 109 -3.72 -11.55 -16.27
CA LYS A 109 -2.40 -11.13 -15.80
C LYS A 109 -1.30 -11.87 -16.56
N LYS A 110 -1.44 -13.17 -16.80
CA LYS A 110 -0.53 -13.97 -17.61
C LYS A 110 -0.39 -13.46 -19.05
N ASN A 111 -1.50 -13.05 -19.67
CA ASN A 111 -1.48 -12.48 -21.01
C ASN A 111 -0.72 -11.15 -21.05
N HIS A 112 -0.89 -10.28 -20.04
CA HIS A 112 -0.15 -9.03 -19.92
C HIS A 112 1.36 -9.27 -19.76
N VAL A 113 1.75 -10.18 -18.86
CA VAL A 113 3.16 -10.55 -18.66
C VAL A 113 3.75 -11.13 -19.95
N SER A 114 3.01 -12.02 -20.64
CA SER A 114 3.47 -12.60 -21.91
C SER A 114 3.59 -11.55 -23.02
N LYS A 115 2.70 -10.55 -23.05
CA LYS A 115 2.80 -9.42 -23.97
C LYS A 115 4.08 -8.63 -23.68
N PHE A 116 4.32 -8.25 -22.42
CA PHE A 116 5.51 -7.50 -22.02
C PHE A 116 6.79 -8.22 -22.44
N LYS A 117 6.94 -9.49 -22.07
CA LYS A 117 8.13 -10.30 -22.37
C LYS A 117 8.39 -10.49 -23.86
N ARG A 118 7.36 -10.50 -24.69
CA ARG A 118 7.51 -10.59 -26.17
C ARG A 118 7.84 -9.25 -26.82
N THR A 119 7.37 -8.15 -26.21
CA THR A 119 7.60 -6.81 -26.75
C THR A 119 9.00 -6.31 -26.41
N TYR A 120 9.52 -6.67 -25.24
CA TYR A 120 10.81 -6.22 -24.72
C TYR A 120 11.68 -7.43 -24.41
N GLU A 121 12.40 -7.96 -25.42
CA GLU A 121 13.18 -9.20 -25.28
C GLU A 121 14.42 -9.02 -24.40
N ASP A 122 14.90 -7.79 -24.23
CA ASP A 122 16.07 -7.42 -23.43
C ASP A 122 15.71 -7.00 -21.99
N TYR A 123 14.46 -7.23 -21.55
CA TYR A 123 14.08 -6.85 -20.19
C TYR A 123 14.93 -7.56 -19.12
N MET A 124 15.20 -6.84 -18.05
CA MET A 124 15.91 -7.35 -16.89
C MET A 124 15.18 -6.91 -15.61
N PHE A 125 15.04 -7.84 -14.67
CA PHE A 125 14.55 -7.53 -13.31
C PHE A 125 15.73 -7.45 -12.35
N CYS A 126 15.76 -6.40 -11.53
CA CYS A 126 16.72 -6.23 -10.43
C CYS A 126 15.99 -5.92 -9.13
N GLU A 127 16.47 -6.46 -8.03
CA GLU A 127 16.02 -6.02 -6.70
C GLU A 127 16.50 -4.58 -6.44
N ILE A 128 15.69 -3.82 -5.68
CA ILE A 128 16.06 -2.47 -5.25
C ILE A 128 17.13 -2.56 -4.15
N GLY A 129 18.16 -1.75 -4.28
CA GLY A 129 19.21 -1.57 -3.31
C GLY A 129 19.93 -0.24 -3.52
N ASN A 130 20.93 0.09 -2.71
CA ASN A 130 21.61 1.40 -2.74
C ASN A 130 22.16 1.81 -4.12
N GLY A 131 22.42 0.84 -4.99
CA GLY A 131 23.00 1.11 -6.30
C GLY A 131 21.98 1.53 -7.38
N ASN A 132 20.69 1.44 -7.12
CA ASN A 132 19.63 1.73 -8.09
C ASN A 132 18.41 2.49 -7.53
N LEU A 133 18.57 3.12 -6.35
CA LEU A 133 17.50 3.96 -5.77
C LEU A 133 17.16 5.16 -6.66
N ASP A 134 18.16 5.74 -7.34
CA ASP A 134 17.92 6.84 -8.27
C ASP A 134 17.03 6.41 -9.45
N ASP A 135 17.12 5.16 -9.89
CA ASP A 135 16.30 4.62 -10.97
C ASP A 135 14.82 4.48 -10.57
N VAL A 136 14.54 4.27 -9.27
CA VAL A 136 13.16 4.32 -8.73
C VAL A 136 12.59 5.71 -8.93
N MET A 137 13.38 6.75 -8.62
CA MET A 137 12.95 8.13 -8.78
C MET A 137 12.79 8.52 -10.25
N LEU A 138 13.58 7.98 -11.18
CA LEU A 138 13.36 8.22 -12.62
C LEU A 138 11.98 7.71 -13.08
N ILE A 139 11.56 6.53 -12.61
CA ILE A 139 10.22 5.99 -12.90
C ILE A 139 9.13 6.87 -12.29
N GLU A 140 9.33 7.31 -11.04
CA GLU A 140 8.36 8.15 -10.36
C GLU A 140 8.26 9.54 -10.98
N ASP A 141 9.39 10.14 -11.38
CA ASP A 141 9.44 11.45 -12.05
C ASP A 141 8.64 11.42 -13.35
N GLU A 142 8.80 10.37 -14.18
CA GLU A 142 8.04 10.20 -15.43
C GLU A 142 6.54 10.02 -15.13
N TRP A 143 6.19 9.15 -14.16
CA TRP A 143 4.80 8.92 -13.78
C TRP A 143 4.15 10.18 -13.21
N TYR A 144 4.84 10.91 -12.34
CA TYR A 144 4.36 12.16 -11.74
C TYR A 144 4.14 13.25 -12.81
N TYR A 145 5.07 13.40 -13.75
CA TYR A 145 4.94 14.33 -14.86
C TYR A 145 3.68 14.06 -15.69
N ASP A 146 3.41 12.81 -16.01
CA ASP A 146 2.20 12.40 -16.74
C ASP A 146 0.92 12.74 -15.96
N ARG A 147 0.93 12.59 -14.63
CA ARG A 147 -0.21 12.93 -13.77
C ARG A 147 -0.44 14.44 -13.66
N LEU A 148 0.61 15.23 -13.61
CA LEU A 148 0.49 16.69 -13.63
C LEU A 148 -0.21 17.18 -14.90
N GLN A 149 0.03 16.54 -16.04
CA GLN A 149 -0.67 16.86 -17.28
C GLN A 149 -2.18 16.56 -17.24
N GLN A 150 -2.62 15.74 -16.29
CA GLN A 150 -4.01 15.32 -16.07
C GLN A 150 -4.69 16.08 -14.90
N ASP A 151 -4.07 17.15 -14.38
CA ASP A 151 -4.53 17.95 -13.22
C ASP A 151 -4.75 17.11 -11.94
N ASP A 152 -4.01 16.00 -11.76
CA ASP A 152 -4.10 15.16 -10.57
C ASP A 152 -3.33 15.77 -9.39
N THR A 153 -4.04 16.55 -8.57
CA THR A 153 -3.45 17.22 -7.40
C THR A 153 -3.05 16.23 -6.27
N SER A 154 -3.50 14.98 -6.33
CA SER A 154 -3.14 13.95 -5.33
C SER A 154 -1.77 13.36 -5.60
N ALA A 155 -1.27 13.43 -6.83
CA ALA A 155 -0.01 12.85 -7.27
C ALA A 155 1.20 13.41 -6.49
N MET A 156 1.19 14.69 -6.12
CA MET A 156 2.27 15.32 -5.35
C MET A 156 2.52 14.61 -4.00
N LYS A 157 1.47 14.28 -3.27
CA LYS A 157 1.60 13.61 -1.97
C LYS A 157 2.10 12.18 -2.09
N GLU A 158 1.78 11.52 -3.18
CA GLU A 158 2.30 10.19 -3.46
C GLU A 158 3.76 10.25 -3.88
N TYR A 159 4.14 11.22 -4.71
CA TYR A 159 5.52 11.52 -5.06
C TYR A 159 6.40 11.78 -3.82
N GLU A 160 5.92 12.64 -2.89
CA GLU A 160 6.60 12.89 -1.62
C GLU A 160 6.78 11.61 -0.80
N ALA A 161 5.76 10.74 -0.76
CA ALA A 161 5.82 9.48 -0.03
C ALA A 161 6.81 8.48 -0.64
N ILE A 162 6.90 8.42 -1.98
CA ILE A 162 7.87 7.55 -2.67
C ILE A 162 9.29 8.08 -2.48
N ARG A 163 9.51 9.41 -2.57
CA ARG A 163 10.80 10.02 -2.28
C ARG A 163 11.26 9.70 -0.86
N GLU A 164 10.36 9.82 0.11
CA GLU A 164 10.68 9.50 1.50
C GLU A 164 10.99 8.00 1.69
N ALA A 165 10.31 7.12 0.95
CA ALA A 165 10.61 5.70 0.93
C ALA A 165 12.02 5.43 0.38
N VAL A 166 12.41 6.12 -0.69
CA VAL A 166 13.73 6.02 -1.30
C VAL A 166 14.81 6.56 -0.36
N ASP A 167 14.60 7.74 0.22
CA ASP A 167 15.56 8.38 1.13
C ASP A 167 15.82 7.57 2.43
N ASN A 168 14.85 6.74 2.84
CA ASN A 168 14.92 5.94 4.07
C ASN A 168 14.77 4.43 3.81
N PHE A 169 15.14 3.96 2.62
CA PHE A 169 14.85 2.60 2.15
C PHE A 169 15.36 1.52 3.10
N GLU A 170 16.63 1.61 3.52
CA GLU A 170 17.23 0.66 4.46
C GLU A 170 16.68 0.83 5.88
N GLU A 171 16.54 2.07 6.36
CA GLU A 171 16.07 2.36 7.72
C GLU A 171 14.63 1.85 7.94
N LEU A 172 13.79 1.96 6.92
CA LEU A 172 12.42 1.44 6.93
C LEU A 172 12.34 -0.05 6.60
N SER A 173 13.48 -0.71 6.37
CA SER A 173 13.55 -2.14 5.99
C SER A 173 12.66 -2.45 4.78
N LEU A 174 12.67 -1.56 3.79
CA LEU A 174 11.91 -1.74 2.56
C LEU A 174 12.60 -2.75 1.64
N SER A 175 11.82 -3.31 0.75
CA SER A 175 12.25 -4.19 -0.32
C SER A 175 11.53 -3.83 -1.60
N GLY A 176 11.95 -4.35 -2.74
CA GLY A 176 11.29 -4.03 -3.98
C GLY A 176 12.06 -4.52 -5.20
N GLY A 177 11.57 -4.13 -6.36
CA GLY A 177 12.21 -4.47 -7.63
C GLY A 177 11.99 -3.43 -8.70
N ILE A 178 12.89 -3.42 -9.67
CA ILE A 178 12.84 -2.58 -10.87
C ILE A 178 12.93 -3.49 -12.10
N ILE A 179 12.13 -3.19 -13.10
CA ILE A 179 12.32 -3.74 -14.44
C ILE A 179 13.00 -2.68 -15.30
N TYR A 180 14.06 -3.10 -15.97
CA TYR A 180 14.70 -2.37 -17.06
C TYR A 180 14.28 -3.00 -18.38
N ALA A 181 14.04 -2.18 -19.39
CA ALA A 181 13.85 -2.59 -20.78
C ALA A 181 14.49 -1.55 -21.68
N ASN A 182 15.17 -1.97 -22.75
CA ASN A 182 15.99 -1.07 -23.59
C ASN A 182 17.02 -0.25 -22.76
N ASN A 183 17.56 -0.82 -21.68
CA ASN A 183 18.50 -0.20 -20.75
C ASN A 183 17.96 1.02 -19.98
N VAL A 184 16.65 1.20 -19.90
CA VAL A 184 16.02 2.23 -19.07
C VAL A 184 15.11 1.61 -18.00
N PRO A 185 14.99 2.20 -16.79
CA PRO A 185 14.07 1.73 -15.79
C PRO A 185 12.63 2.05 -16.21
N VAL A 186 11.72 1.07 -16.19
CA VAL A 186 10.38 1.20 -16.79
C VAL A 186 9.24 0.80 -15.87
N ALA A 187 9.53 0.03 -14.83
CA ALA A 187 8.54 -0.34 -13.83
C ALA A 187 9.23 -0.62 -12.50
N MET A 188 8.56 -0.30 -11.39
CA MET A 188 9.08 -0.55 -10.04
C MET A 188 7.97 -1.00 -9.09
N THR A 189 8.39 -1.67 -8.01
CA THR A 189 7.56 -1.93 -6.84
C THR A 189 8.36 -1.68 -5.57
N ILE A 190 7.72 -1.09 -4.55
CA ILE A 190 8.27 -0.92 -3.20
C ILE A 190 7.34 -1.59 -2.21
N ALA A 191 7.90 -2.38 -1.33
CA ALA A 191 7.18 -3.23 -0.40
C ALA A 191 7.86 -3.28 0.97
N SER A 192 7.17 -3.81 1.96
CA SER A 192 7.75 -4.24 3.23
C SER A 192 7.11 -5.51 3.77
N TYR A 193 7.84 -6.26 4.57
CA TYR A 193 7.27 -7.41 5.27
C TYR A 193 6.37 -6.96 6.42
N ILE A 194 5.13 -7.45 6.44
CA ILE A 194 4.25 -7.33 7.61
C ILE A 194 4.70 -8.33 8.68
N ASN A 195 5.08 -9.51 8.25
CA ASN A 195 5.64 -10.61 9.05
C ASN A 195 6.32 -11.62 8.11
N ASP A 196 6.81 -12.73 8.65
CA ASP A 196 7.52 -13.76 7.89
C ASP A 196 6.70 -14.41 6.76
N ALA A 197 5.37 -14.24 6.76
CA ALA A 197 4.46 -14.88 5.81
C ALA A 197 3.69 -13.92 4.92
N ALA A 198 3.84 -12.61 5.10
CA ALA A 198 3.07 -11.60 4.37
C ALA A 198 3.89 -10.36 4.05
N VAL A 199 3.74 -9.87 2.83
CA VAL A 199 4.37 -8.66 2.29
C VAL A 199 3.27 -7.68 1.88
N ASP A 200 3.44 -6.41 2.23
CA ASP A 200 2.60 -5.30 1.79
C ASP A 200 3.29 -4.55 0.64
N ILE A 201 2.60 -4.40 -0.48
CA ILE A 201 3.06 -3.60 -1.61
C ILE A 201 2.57 -2.16 -1.42
N HIS A 202 3.49 -1.27 -1.12
CA HIS A 202 3.18 0.14 -0.87
C HIS A 202 3.00 0.94 -2.16
N PHE A 203 3.86 0.69 -3.13
CA PHE A 203 3.86 1.37 -4.42
C PHE A 203 4.17 0.39 -5.54
N GLU A 204 3.46 0.53 -6.65
CA GLU A 204 3.72 -0.21 -7.88
C GLU A 204 3.48 0.73 -9.06
N LYS A 205 4.49 0.93 -9.89
CA LYS A 205 4.46 1.85 -11.03
C LYS A 205 4.97 1.16 -12.30
N ALA A 206 4.43 1.58 -13.41
CA ALA A 206 4.99 1.34 -14.74
C ALA A 206 4.68 2.57 -15.60
N VAL A 207 5.59 2.96 -16.48
CA VAL A 207 5.54 4.22 -17.20
C VAL A 207 5.33 4.06 -18.70
N GLY A 208 4.79 5.09 -19.34
CA GLY A 208 4.67 5.23 -20.77
C GLY A 208 4.06 4.00 -21.48
N GLU A 209 4.64 3.62 -22.60
CA GLU A 209 4.21 2.46 -23.38
C GLU A 209 4.41 1.12 -22.65
N TYR A 210 5.35 1.06 -21.69
CA TYR A 210 5.62 -0.15 -20.91
C TYR A 210 4.43 -0.50 -20.02
N ALA A 211 3.76 0.50 -19.44
CA ALA A 211 2.52 0.31 -18.69
C ALA A 211 1.42 -0.32 -19.57
N VAL A 212 1.21 0.23 -20.78
CA VAL A 212 0.22 -0.27 -21.77
C VAL A 212 0.55 -1.68 -22.25
N ASN A 213 1.83 -2.01 -22.32
CA ASN A 213 2.32 -3.32 -22.79
C ASN A 213 2.44 -4.36 -21.66
N GLY A 214 1.94 -4.07 -20.45
CA GLY A 214 1.83 -5.04 -19.38
C GLY A 214 2.87 -4.92 -18.27
N GLY A 215 3.57 -3.79 -18.18
CA GLY A 215 4.62 -3.52 -17.19
C GLY A 215 4.15 -3.72 -15.75
N PHE A 216 2.95 -3.26 -15.38
CA PHE A 216 2.38 -3.51 -14.05
C PHE A 216 2.26 -5.01 -13.72
N ALA A 217 1.74 -5.80 -14.65
CA ALA A 217 1.63 -7.24 -14.41
C ALA A 217 2.99 -7.93 -14.36
N ALA A 218 3.96 -7.42 -15.15
CA ALA A 218 5.31 -7.95 -15.19
C ALA A 218 6.06 -7.69 -13.88
N ILE A 219 6.08 -6.45 -13.37
CA ILE A 219 6.76 -6.12 -12.12
C ILE A 219 6.15 -6.86 -10.93
N ASN A 220 4.81 -6.94 -10.86
CA ASN A 220 4.08 -7.65 -9.83
C ASN A 220 4.44 -9.15 -9.80
N GLN A 221 4.45 -9.81 -10.96
CA GLN A 221 4.80 -11.23 -11.08
C GLN A 221 6.29 -11.47 -10.78
N MET A 222 7.20 -10.64 -11.31
CA MET A 222 8.63 -10.84 -11.14
C MET A 222 9.04 -10.62 -9.69
N TYR A 223 8.54 -9.58 -9.03
CA TYR A 223 8.80 -9.36 -7.62
C TYR A 223 8.22 -10.49 -6.76
N ALA A 224 6.98 -10.91 -7.00
CA ALA A 224 6.41 -12.06 -6.28
C ALA A 224 7.27 -13.33 -6.43
N SER A 225 7.97 -13.49 -7.55
CA SER A 225 8.85 -14.64 -7.79
C SER A 225 10.15 -14.61 -6.98
N THR A 226 10.55 -13.46 -6.43
CA THR A 226 11.73 -13.33 -5.56
C THR A 226 11.42 -13.63 -4.10
N LEU A 227 10.16 -13.49 -3.70
CA LEU A 227 9.73 -13.70 -2.32
C LEU A 227 9.83 -15.18 -1.94
N LYS A 228 10.55 -15.47 -0.86
CA LYS A 228 10.69 -16.82 -0.31
C LYS A 228 9.90 -16.89 0.99
N ASP A 229 9.31 -18.06 1.26
CA ASP A 229 8.59 -18.36 2.51
C ASP A 229 7.36 -17.48 2.79
N VAL A 230 6.95 -16.64 1.86
CA VAL A 230 5.70 -15.86 1.88
C VAL A 230 4.57 -16.75 1.34
N LYS A 231 3.39 -16.67 1.95
CA LYS A 231 2.22 -17.52 1.61
C LYS A 231 1.26 -16.86 0.64
#